data_7611d42cd3284bbcf9a69338e70a1986
#
_entry.id   7611d42cd3284bbcf9a69338e70a1986
#
_cell.length_a   1.000
_cell.length_b   1.000
_cell.length_c   1.000
_cell.angle_alpha   90.00
_cell.angle_beta   90.00
_cell.angle_gamma   90.00
#
_symmetry.space_group_name_H-M   'P 1'
#
loop_
_entity.id
_entity.type
_entity.pdbx_description
1 polymer ?
#
loop_
_entity_poly.entity_id
_entity_poly.type
_entity_poly.pdbx_seq_one_letter_code
_entity_poly.pdbx_strand_id
1 'polypeptide(L)'
;MIADTTFLSDFRRERQRAVIGPARTFALAHRTTQVLITVISAGELAAIFPSRADARAFIEKYRILRLTPEIAYAAAAIDRDLITAGMRLGENDNWIAGFCRYYGQPLISRDEDFDRVQGLRRVAY
;
A
#
# COMPACT_ATOMS: atom_id res chain seq x y z
N MET A 1 2.92 -7.31 -6.49
CA MET A 1 2.80 -5.85 -6.28
C MET A 1 2.37 -5.59 -4.84
N ILE A 2 2.81 -4.48 -4.24
CA ILE A 2 2.36 -4.05 -2.92
C ILE A 2 1.15 -3.11 -3.11
N ALA A 3 0.10 -3.30 -2.32
CA ALA A 3 -1.06 -2.42 -2.34
C ALA A 3 -0.98 -1.40 -1.19
N ASP A 4 -1.32 -0.14 -1.49
CA ASP A 4 -1.54 0.87 -0.46
C ASP A 4 -2.87 0.64 0.27
N THR A 5 -3.06 1.37 1.34
CA THR A 5 -4.26 1.28 2.18
C THR A 5 -5.50 1.80 1.44
N THR A 6 -5.34 2.82 0.59
CA THR A 6 -6.44 3.42 -0.17
C THR A 6 -7.00 2.43 -1.19
N PHE A 7 -6.15 1.72 -1.94
CA PHE A 7 -6.59 0.67 -2.87
C PHE A 7 -7.41 -0.42 -2.16
N LEU A 8 -6.92 -0.92 -1.03
CA LEU A 8 -7.58 -1.97 -0.27
C LEU A 8 -8.92 -1.52 0.32
N SER A 9 -8.96 -0.28 0.79
CA SER A 9 -10.17 0.36 1.32
C SER A 9 -11.23 0.55 0.22
N ASP A 10 -10.83 1.04 -0.96
CA ASP A 10 -11.71 1.20 -2.11
C ASP A 10 -12.21 -0.16 -2.62
N PHE A 11 -11.33 -1.14 -2.76
CA PHE A 11 -11.69 -2.50 -3.16
C PHE A 11 -12.72 -3.12 -2.22
N ARG A 12 -12.52 -2.97 -0.89
CA ARG A 12 -13.49 -3.41 0.12
C ARG A 12 -14.83 -2.72 -0.05
N ARG A 13 -14.83 -1.38 -0.16
CA ARG A 13 -16.04 -0.55 -0.30
C ARG A 13 -16.83 -0.91 -1.56
N GLU A 14 -16.15 -1.09 -2.69
CA GLU A 14 -16.77 -1.49 -3.95
C GLU A 14 -17.40 -2.89 -3.84
N ARG A 15 -16.75 -3.83 -3.14
CA ARG A 15 -17.32 -5.16 -2.88
C ARG A 15 -18.57 -5.09 -2.01
N GLN A 16 -18.53 -4.31 -0.94
CA GLN A 16 -19.69 -4.15 -0.03
C GLN A 16 -20.91 -3.55 -0.73
N ARG A 17 -20.67 -2.62 -1.66
CA ARG A 17 -21.73 -1.97 -2.45
C ARG A 17 -22.15 -2.78 -3.69
N ALA A 18 -21.55 -3.91 -3.94
CA ALA A 18 -21.74 -4.74 -5.14
C ALA A 18 -21.51 -4.00 -6.47
N VAL A 19 -20.66 -2.95 -6.46
CA VAL A 19 -20.30 -2.18 -7.67
C VAL A 19 -18.96 -2.62 -8.21
N ILE A 20 -18.75 -2.47 -9.53
CA ILE A 20 -17.45 -2.63 -10.18
C ILE A 20 -16.90 -1.23 -10.44
N GLY A 21 -16.10 -0.75 -9.50
CA GLY A 21 -15.38 0.51 -9.63
C GLY A 21 -13.91 0.29 -10.03
N PRO A 22 -13.09 1.36 -9.96
CA PRO A 22 -11.69 1.29 -10.38
C PRO A 22 -10.87 0.20 -9.70
N ALA A 23 -11.01 0.04 -8.38
CA ALA A 23 -10.24 -0.94 -7.62
C ALA A 23 -10.60 -2.38 -7.97
N ARG A 24 -11.88 -2.69 -8.18
CA ARG A 24 -12.31 -4.02 -8.63
C ARG A 24 -11.96 -4.27 -10.09
N THR A 25 -12.05 -3.26 -10.95
CA THR A 25 -11.61 -3.35 -12.34
C THR A 25 -10.12 -3.69 -12.41
N PHE A 26 -9.30 -3.00 -11.64
CA PHE A 26 -7.87 -3.27 -11.53
C PHE A 26 -7.61 -4.72 -11.04
N ALA A 27 -8.28 -5.14 -9.98
CA ALA A 27 -8.12 -6.49 -9.43
C ALA A 27 -8.51 -7.58 -10.43
N LEU A 28 -9.56 -7.37 -11.24
CA LEU A 28 -9.97 -8.30 -12.29
C LEU A 28 -8.93 -8.38 -13.42
N ALA A 29 -8.37 -7.25 -13.84
CA ALA A 29 -7.33 -7.20 -14.87
C ALA A 29 -6.02 -7.87 -14.39
N HIS A 30 -5.76 -7.88 -13.08
CA HIS A 30 -4.53 -8.41 -12.47
C HIS A 30 -4.78 -9.67 -11.61
N ARG A 31 -5.80 -10.45 -11.94
CA ARG A 31 -6.26 -11.63 -11.14
C ARG A 31 -5.19 -12.70 -10.91
N THR A 32 -4.17 -12.76 -11.75
CA THR A 32 -3.03 -13.70 -11.63
C THR A 32 -1.85 -13.11 -10.88
N THR A 33 -1.89 -11.81 -10.55
CA THR A 33 -0.81 -11.14 -9.84
C THR A 33 -1.03 -11.23 -8.34
N GLN A 34 0.00 -11.68 -7.62
CA GLN A 34 -0.05 -11.67 -6.16
C GLN A 34 -0.03 -10.23 -5.63
N VAL A 35 -1.06 -9.88 -4.86
CA VAL A 35 -1.12 -8.62 -4.11
C VAL A 35 -0.58 -8.86 -2.71
N LEU A 36 0.41 -8.07 -2.33
CA LEU A 36 1.05 -8.04 -1.02
C LEU A 36 0.57 -6.80 -0.26
N ILE A 37 0.55 -6.86 1.06
CA ILE A 37 0.30 -5.68 1.90
C ILE A 37 1.41 -5.52 2.93
N THR A 38 1.63 -4.29 3.37
CA THR A 38 2.58 -4.03 4.45
C THR A 38 1.90 -4.18 5.81
N VAL A 39 2.68 -4.40 6.87
CA VAL A 39 2.16 -4.35 8.25
C VAL A 39 1.58 -2.96 8.56
N ILE A 40 2.07 -1.89 7.95
CA ILE A 40 1.55 -0.53 8.08
C ILE A 40 0.13 -0.46 7.50
N SER A 41 -0.05 -0.86 6.23
CA SER A 41 -1.38 -0.91 5.59
C SER A 41 -2.35 -1.83 6.34
N ALA A 42 -1.86 -2.94 6.90
CA ALA A 42 -2.68 -3.82 7.73
C ALA A 42 -3.18 -3.12 9.00
N GLY A 43 -2.34 -2.32 9.66
CA GLY A 43 -2.70 -1.52 10.84
C GLY A 43 -3.74 -0.45 10.51
N GLU A 44 -3.52 0.31 9.44
CA GLU A 44 -4.46 1.34 8.97
C GLU A 44 -5.83 0.74 8.59
N LEU A 45 -5.83 -0.39 7.89
CA LEU A 45 -7.06 -1.10 7.56
C LEU A 45 -7.78 -1.59 8.81
N ALA A 46 -7.05 -2.18 9.77
CA ALA A 46 -7.64 -2.67 10.99
C ALA A 46 -8.38 -1.58 11.78
N ALA A 47 -7.90 -0.33 11.71
CA ALA A 47 -8.52 0.81 12.40
C ALA A 47 -9.90 1.20 11.83
N ILE A 48 -10.20 0.85 10.57
CA ILE A 48 -11.50 1.18 9.95
C ILE A 48 -12.53 0.04 10.03
N PHE A 49 -12.19 -1.09 10.63
CA PHE A 49 -13.13 -2.19 10.85
C PHE A 49 -13.81 -2.08 12.21
N PRO A 50 -15.09 -2.52 12.32
CA PRO A 50 -15.83 -2.47 13.59
C PRO A 50 -15.23 -3.36 14.67
N SER A 51 -14.57 -4.45 14.26
CA SER A 51 -13.96 -5.41 15.18
C SER A 51 -12.64 -5.97 14.67
N ARG A 52 -11.83 -6.49 15.59
CA ARG A 52 -10.59 -7.22 15.25
C ARG A 52 -10.88 -8.46 14.39
N ALA A 53 -11.98 -9.16 14.65
CA ALA A 53 -12.35 -10.36 13.89
C ALA A 53 -12.65 -10.03 12.43
N ASP A 54 -13.40 -8.96 12.17
CA ASP A 54 -13.70 -8.49 10.81
C ASP A 54 -12.44 -8.03 10.08
N ALA A 55 -11.58 -7.31 10.77
CA ALA A 55 -10.29 -6.87 10.21
C ALA A 55 -9.44 -8.09 9.80
N ARG A 56 -9.30 -9.07 10.68
CA ARG A 56 -8.56 -10.31 10.39
C ARG A 56 -9.15 -11.06 9.19
N ALA A 57 -10.46 -11.26 9.16
CA ALA A 57 -11.14 -11.98 8.08
C ALA A 57 -10.89 -11.34 6.68
N PHE A 58 -10.64 -10.03 6.63
CA PHE A 58 -10.29 -9.33 5.40
C PHE A 58 -8.78 -9.39 5.12
N ILE A 59 -7.95 -9.04 6.11
CA ILE A 59 -6.51 -8.83 5.98
C ILE A 59 -5.77 -10.16 5.74
N GLU A 60 -6.17 -11.25 6.39
CA GLU A 60 -5.52 -12.57 6.27
C GLU A 60 -5.61 -13.20 4.88
N LYS A 61 -6.39 -12.62 3.97
CA LYS A 61 -6.43 -13.01 2.55
C LYS A 61 -5.19 -12.58 1.79
N TYR A 62 -4.40 -11.68 2.37
CA TYR A 62 -3.19 -11.14 1.78
C TYR A 62 -1.95 -11.63 2.53
N ARG A 63 -0.85 -11.73 1.81
CA ARG A 63 0.45 -11.93 2.45
C ARG A 63 0.92 -10.60 3.03
N ILE A 64 1.09 -10.57 4.36
CA ILE A 64 1.56 -9.38 5.09
C ILE A 64 3.08 -9.37 5.14
N LEU A 65 3.69 -8.29 4.66
CA LEU A 65 5.11 -8.02 4.76
C LEU A 65 5.42 -7.41 6.13
N ARG A 66 6.41 -7.98 6.81
CA ARG A 66 6.84 -7.53 8.15
C ARG A 66 7.88 -6.43 8.02
N LEU A 67 7.85 -5.48 8.95
CA LEU A 67 8.88 -4.45 9.06
C LEU A 67 10.19 -5.06 9.58
N THR A 68 11.29 -4.74 8.91
CA THR A 68 12.65 -5.11 9.31
C THR A 68 13.52 -3.86 9.39
N PRO A 69 14.70 -3.92 10.05
CA PRO A 69 15.64 -2.79 10.08
C PRO A 69 16.04 -2.32 8.66
N GLU A 70 16.21 -3.23 7.71
CA GLU A 70 16.59 -2.91 6.32
C GLU A 70 15.51 -2.08 5.62
N ILE A 71 14.23 -2.40 5.85
CA ILE A 71 13.11 -1.62 5.35
C ILE A 71 13.08 -0.23 6.00
N ALA A 72 13.36 -0.16 7.30
CA ALA A 72 13.45 1.12 8.01
C ALA A 72 14.58 2.00 7.43
N TYR A 73 15.73 1.42 7.11
CA TYR A 73 16.82 2.15 6.46
C TYR A 73 16.44 2.63 5.06
N ALA A 74 15.71 1.82 4.28
CA ALA A 74 15.20 2.21 2.97
C ALA A 74 14.20 3.39 3.08
N ALA A 75 13.27 3.33 4.03
CA ALA A 75 12.33 4.42 4.30
C ALA A 75 13.04 5.70 4.73
N ALA A 76 14.04 5.58 5.63
CA ALA A 76 14.84 6.73 6.06
C ALA A 76 15.63 7.39 4.91
N ALA A 77 16.12 6.60 3.97
CA ALA A 77 16.80 7.12 2.79
C ALA A 77 15.83 7.92 1.90
N ILE A 78 14.62 7.37 1.66
CA ILE A 78 13.56 8.07 0.91
C ILE A 78 13.22 9.40 1.59
N ASP A 79 12.99 9.39 2.90
CA ASP A 79 12.60 10.59 3.64
C ASP A 79 13.67 11.68 3.54
N ARG A 80 14.97 11.33 3.67
CA ARG A 80 16.07 12.29 3.50
C ARG A 80 16.10 12.91 2.10
N ASP A 81 15.93 12.08 1.06
CA ASP A 81 15.92 12.57 -0.33
C ASP A 81 14.76 13.54 -0.54
N LEU A 82 13.56 13.21 -0.04
CA LEU A 82 12.36 14.03 -0.19
C LEU A 82 12.39 15.29 0.67
N ILE A 83 12.94 15.24 1.89
CA ILE A 83 13.14 16.45 2.72
C ILE A 83 14.04 17.43 1.99
N THR A 84 15.15 16.97 1.42
CA THR A 84 16.07 17.83 0.66
C THR A 84 15.39 18.47 -0.53
N ALA A 85 14.45 17.77 -1.17
CA ALA A 85 13.68 18.30 -2.30
C ALA A 85 12.45 19.13 -1.88
N GLY A 86 12.13 19.23 -0.57
CA GLY A 86 10.93 19.92 -0.08
C GLY A 86 9.60 19.22 -0.42
N MET A 87 9.64 17.90 -0.64
CA MET A 87 8.51 17.11 -1.15
C MET A 87 8.19 15.90 -0.26
N ARG A 88 8.25 16.07 1.05
CA ARG A 88 8.06 14.98 2.01
C ARG A 88 6.72 14.28 1.85
N LEU A 89 6.72 12.93 1.97
CA LEU A 89 5.52 12.12 2.08
C LEU A 89 4.95 12.16 3.51
N GLY A 90 3.71 11.71 3.66
CA GLY A 90 3.17 11.31 4.94
C GLY A 90 3.99 10.18 5.57
N GLU A 91 3.97 10.08 6.91
CA GLU A 91 4.82 9.11 7.62
C GLU A 91 4.54 7.67 7.20
N ASN A 92 3.27 7.26 7.16
CA ASN A 92 2.88 5.90 6.76
C ASN A 92 3.21 5.63 5.28
N ASP A 93 3.01 6.61 4.40
CA ASP A 93 3.32 6.49 2.98
C ASP A 93 4.82 6.33 2.75
N ASN A 94 5.64 7.03 3.54
CA ASN A 94 7.09 6.88 3.50
C ASN A 94 7.51 5.45 3.92
N TRP A 95 6.87 4.87 4.95
CA TRP A 95 7.10 3.48 5.32
C TRP A 95 6.70 2.51 4.20
N ILE A 96 5.53 2.71 3.59
CA ILE A 96 5.04 1.88 2.46
C ILE A 96 6.02 1.96 1.29
N ALA A 97 6.51 3.17 0.95
CA ALA A 97 7.54 3.37 -0.06
C ALA A 97 8.84 2.62 0.27
N GLY A 98 9.25 2.60 1.54
CA GLY A 98 10.38 1.82 2.05
C GLY A 98 10.24 0.33 1.76
N PHE A 99 9.06 -0.25 1.99
CA PHE A 99 8.77 -1.65 1.62
C PHE A 99 8.91 -1.87 0.12
N CYS A 100 8.33 -0.97 -0.70
CA CYS A 100 8.41 -1.08 -2.16
C CYS A 100 9.86 -1.06 -2.65
N ARG A 101 10.69 -0.14 -2.13
CA ARG A 101 12.11 -0.04 -2.47
C ARG A 101 12.88 -1.29 -2.06
N TYR A 102 12.68 -1.77 -0.84
CA TYR A 102 13.39 -2.94 -0.31
C TYR A 102 13.08 -4.22 -1.10
N TYR A 103 11.80 -4.45 -1.41
CA TYR A 103 11.38 -5.65 -2.15
C TYR A 103 11.46 -5.51 -3.67
N GLY A 104 11.80 -4.34 -4.21
CA GLY A 104 11.77 -4.07 -5.64
C GLY A 104 10.37 -4.25 -6.25
N GLN A 105 9.31 -3.99 -5.48
CA GLN A 105 7.93 -4.20 -5.89
C GLN A 105 7.25 -2.88 -6.27
N PRO A 106 6.45 -2.87 -7.35
CA PRO A 106 5.61 -1.72 -7.65
C PRO A 106 4.50 -1.55 -6.62
N LEU A 107 4.05 -0.31 -6.47
CA LEU A 107 2.97 0.08 -5.57
C LEU A 107 1.67 0.28 -6.34
N ILE A 108 0.60 -0.39 -5.93
CA ILE A 108 -0.75 -0.11 -6.41
C ILE A 108 -1.30 1.07 -5.59
N SER A 109 -1.40 2.24 -6.20
CA SER A 109 -1.92 3.45 -5.55
C SER A 109 -2.44 4.45 -6.57
N ARG A 110 -3.50 5.17 -6.22
CA ARG A 110 -3.96 6.34 -6.97
C ARG A 110 -3.31 7.65 -6.50
N ASP A 111 -2.58 7.61 -5.38
CA ASP A 111 -1.92 8.78 -4.83
C ASP A 111 -0.64 9.10 -5.62
N GLU A 112 -0.66 10.25 -6.31
CA GLU A 112 0.43 10.73 -7.14
C GLU A 112 1.64 11.21 -6.32
N ASP A 113 1.49 11.42 -5.02
CA ASP A 113 2.60 11.81 -4.16
C ASP A 113 3.72 10.74 -4.16
N PHE A 114 3.39 9.48 -4.39
CA PHE A 114 4.38 8.41 -4.55
C PHE A 114 5.28 8.57 -5.79
N ASP A 115 4.87 9.33 -6.80
CA ASP A 115 5.69 9.58 -8.00
C ASP A 115 6.92 10.46 -7.68
N ARG A 116 6.93 11.11 -6.52
CA ARG A 116 8.09 11.86 -6.00
C ARG A 116 9.24 10.94 -5.57
N VAL A 117 8.96 9.66 -5.31
CA VAL A 117 9.95 8.70 -4.82
C VAL A 117 10.74 8.13 -5.99
N GLN A 118 12.00 8.54 -6.13
CA GLN A 118 12.86 8.07 -7.20
C GLN A 118 12.99 6.53 -7.19
N GLY A 119 12.75 5.91 -8.35
CA GLY A 119 12.86 4.47 -8.54
C GLY A 119 11.66 3.66 -8.05
N LEU A 120 10.66 4.27 -7.42
CA LEU A 120 9.41 3.62 -7.10
C LEU A 120 8.49 3.64 -8.33
N ARG A 121 7.95 2.49 -8.71
CA ARG A 121 6.97 2.38 -9.78
C ARG A 121 5.57 2.32 -9.19
N ARG A 122 4.84 3.42 -9.28
CA ARG A 122 3.41 3.43 -8.97
C ARG A 122 2.60 2.85 -10.14
N VAL A 123 1.63 2.02 -9.83
CA VAL A 123 0.66 1.47 -10.77
C VAL A 123 -0.71 2.00 -10.36
N ALA A 124 -1.24 2.92 -11.13
CA ALA A 124 -2.54 3.54 -10.88
C ALA A 124 -3.70 2.55 -11.12
N TYR A 125 -4.83 2.77 -10.44
CA TYR A 125 -6.06 1.99 -10.59
C TYR A 125 -7.29 2.88 -10.71
#